data_486e43ba736d01407c88abdf51479185
#
_entry.id   486e43ba736d01407c88abdf51479185
#
_cell.length_a   1.000
_cell.length_b   1.000
_cell.length_c   1.000
_cell.angle_alpha   90.00
_cell.angle_beta   90.00
_cell.angle_gamma   90.00
#
_symmetry.space_group_name_H-M   'P 1'
#
loop_
_entity.id
_entity.type
_entity.pdbx_description
1 polymer ?
#
loop_
_entity_poly.entity_id
_entity_poly.type
_entity_poly.pdbx_seq_one_letter_code
_entity_poly.pdbx_strand_id
1 'polypeptide(L)'
;FYKNKIKLIIHSAAQPSHDWAKKNEILDYEINSSATISLLNLTKKYCSSAVFIYTSTNKVYGDNPNKLGIIENKNRFELSKKSKYFVKGIDESLSIDNCTHSLFGASKLSADLYVQEFGKNLNLNTVCFRGGCLTGENHSGVVLHGFLSYLVKTLINSDPYKIIGYK
;
A
#
# COMPACT_ATOMS: atom_id res chain seq x y z
N PHE A 1 -10.24 -23.61 1.09
CA PHE A 1 -8.81 -23.98 1.05
C PHE A 1 -8.62 -25.47 0.80
N TYR A 2 -7.96 -25.85 -0.31
CA TYR A 2 -7.51 -27.21 -0.55
C TYR A 2 -6.23 -27.43 0.26
N LYS A 3 -6.29 -28.27 1.29
CA LYS A 3 -5.18 -28.52 2.21
C LYS A 3 -3.88 -28.84 1.44
N ASN A 4 -2.82 -28.08 1.69
CA ASN A 4 -1.46 -28.23 1.12
C ASN A 4 -1.36 -28.19 -0.44
N LYS A 5 -2.43 -27.82 -1.17
CA LYS A 5 -2.36 -27.70 -2.63
C LYS A 5 -1.97 -26.29 -3.09
N ILE A 6 -2.28 -25.27 -2.29
CA ILE A 6 -1.91 -23.88 -2.57
C ILE A 6 -0.44 -23.68 -2.22
N LYS A 7 0.34 -23.18 -3.15
CA LYS A 7 1.78 -22.88 -2.99
C LYS A 7 2.07 -21.39 -2.93
N LEU A 8 1.19 -20.57 -3.48
CA LEU A 8 1.33 -19.13 -3.53
C LEU A 8 -0.04 -18.47 -3.31
N ILE A 9 -0.06 -17.47 -2.45
CA ILE A 9 -1.21 -16.59 -2.23
C ILE A 9 -0.73 -15.16 -2.48
N ILE A 10 -1.36 -14.46 -3.43
CA ILE A 10 -1.13 -13.04 -3.67
C ILE A 10 -2.38 -12.31 -3.17
N HIS A 11 -2.25 -11.66 -2.02
CA HIS A 11 -3.35 -10.93 -1.39
C HIS A 11 -3.31 -9.47 -1.81
N SER A 12 -4.09 -9.15 -2.85
CA SER A 12 -4.23 -7.81 -3.41
C SER A 12 -5.61 -7.19 -3.14
N ALA A 13 -6.55 -7.96 -2.58
CA ALA A 13 -7.87 -7.45 -2.23
C ALA A 13 -7.77 -6.38 -1.14
N ALA A 14 -8.31 -5.21 -1.39
CA ALA A 14 -8.29 -4.08 -0.46
C ALA A 14 -9.35 -3.04 -0.82
N GLN A 15 -9.74 -2.23 0.14
CA GLN A 15 -10.39 -0.94 -0.08
C GLN A 15 -9.27 0.10 -0.23
N PRO A 16 -9.13 0.81 -1.38
CA PRO A 16 -7.95 1.65 -1.65
C PRO A 16 -8.17 3.15 -1.45
N SER A 17 -9.40 3.61 -1.14
CA SER A 17 -9.75 5.03 -1.14
C SER A 17 -9.66 5.66 0.26
N HIS A 18 -8.87 6.74 0.38
CA HIS A 18 -8.78 7.53 1.61
C HIS A 18 -10.11 8.21 1.98
N ASP A 19 -10.83 8.75 0.97
CA ASP A 19 -12.08 9.47 1.21
C ASP A 19 -13.23 8.53 1.57
N TRP A 20 -13.20 7.33 1.03
CA TRP A 20 -14.17 6.31 1.39
C TRP A 20 -13.95 5.79 2.82
N ALA A 21 -12.69 5.57 3.21
CA ALA A 21 -12.32 5.15 4.56
C ALA A 21 -12.80 6.14 5.64
N LYS A 22 -12.75 7.45 5.37
CA LYS A 22 -13.28 8.48 6.29
C LYS A 22 -14.78 8.40 6.54
N LYS A 23 -15.53 7.78 5.65
CA LYS A 23 -17.00 7.64 5.74
C LYS A 23 -17.43 6.26 6.19
N ASN A 24 -16.52 5.30 6.21
CA ASN A 24 -16.80 3.88 6.45
C ASN A 24 -15.63 3.25 7.22
N GLU A 25 -15.29 3.80 8.39
CA GLU A 25 -14.06 3.49 9.13
C GLU A 25 -13.98 2.01 9.54
N ILE A 26 -15.08 1.47 10.06
CA ILE A 26 -15.15 0.07 10.49
C ILE A 26 -15.00 -0.86 9.30
N LEU A 27 -15.72 -0.59 8.22
CA LEU A 27 -15.68 -1.43 7.03
C LEU A 27 -14.33 -1.37 6.33
N ASP A 28 -13.65 -0.21 6.33
CA ASP A 28 -12.27 -0.09 5.86
C ASP A 28 -11.32 -1.00 6.64
N TYR A 29 -11.43 -1.00 7.98
CA TYR A 29 -10.66 -1.88 8.85
C TYR A 29 -10.98 -3.36 8.60
N GLU A 30 -12.24 -3.71 8.47
CA GLU A 30 -12.68 -5.09 8.23
C GLU A 30 -12.13 -5.63 6.90
N ILE A 31 -12.20 -4.84 5.83
CA ILE A 31 -11.70 -5.24 4.51
C ILE A 31 -10.17 -5.32 4.50
N ASN A 32 -9.47 -4.30 4.99
CA ASN A 32 -8.03 -4.18 4.84
C ASN A 32 -7.26 -4.98 5.90
N SER A 33 -7.71 -5.00 7.14
CA SER A 33 -6.99 -5.61 8.25
C SER A 33 -7.59 -6.94 8.69
N SER A 34 -8.86 -6.96 9.09
CA SER A 34 -9.50 -8.17 9.63
C SER A 34 -9.54 -9.31 8.62
N ALA A 35 -9.89 -9.02 7.35
CA ALA A 35 -9.88 -10.01 6.28
C ALA A 35 -8.46 -10.56 6.03
N THR A 36 -7.42 -9.71 6.08
CA THR A 36 -6.03 -10.13 5.95
C THR A 36 -5.63 -11.09 7.07
N ILE A 37 -5.95 -10.76 8.33
CA ILE A 37 -5.66 -11.63 9.48
C ILE A 37 -6.40 -12.97 9.35
N SER A 38 -7.65 -12.95 8.92
CA SER A 38 -8.44 -14.16 8.68
C SER A 38 -7.80 -15.05 7.60
N LEU A 39 -7.32 -14.45 6.51
CA LEU A 39 -6.65 -15.18 5.44
C LEU A 39 -5.30 -15.76 5.89
N LEU A 40 -4.53 -15.03 6.70
CA LEU A 40 -3.28 -15.52 7.31
C LEU A 40 -3.54 -16.73 8.21
N ASN A 41 -4.58 -16.69 9.05
CA ASN A 41 -4.97 -17.83 9.89
C ASN A 41 -5.38 -19.04 9.06
N LEU A 42 -6.14 -18.85 7.99
CA LEU A 42 -6.50 -19.94 7.07
C LEU A 42 -5.26 -20.50 6.36
N THR A 43 -4.33 -19.64 5.95
CA THR A 43 -3.07 -20.04 5.33
C THR A 43 -2.25 -20.91 6.30
N LYS A 44 -2.07 -20.43 7.54
CA LYS A 44 -1.39 -21.19 8.59
C LYS A 44 -2.03 -22.57 8.83
N LYS A 45 -3.36 -22.60 8.87
CA LYS A 45 -4.11 -23.85 9.17
C LYS A 45 -4.08 -24.86 8.02
N TYR A 46 -4.16 -24.41 6.77
CA TYR A 46 -4.41 -25.29 5.63
C TYR A 46 -3.29 -25.34 4.60
N CYS A 47 -2.41 -24.35 4.55
CA CYS A 47 -1.37 -24.19 3.53
C CYS A 47 -0.11 -23.56 4.12
N SER A 48 0.38 -24.06 5.26
CA SER A 48 1.50 -23.44 6.01
C SER A 48 2.81 -23.34 5.22
N SER A 49 3.00 -24.16 4.18
CA SER A 49 4.16 -24.09 3.28
C SER A 49 4.00 -23.11 2.11
N ALA A 50 2.82 -22.51 1.95
CA ALA A 50 2.58 -21.53 0.89
C ALA A 50 3.33 -20.22 1.16
N VAL A 51 3.78 -19.57 0.08
CA VAL A 51 4.25 -18.18 0.15
C VAL A 51 3.04 -17.25 0.17
N PHE A 52 2.99 -16.34 1.13
CA PHE A 52 1.95 -15.33 1.26
C PHE A 52 2.51 -13.95 0.90
N ILE A 53 2.13 -13.42 -0.25
CA ILE A 53 2.50 -12.08 -0.71
C ILE A 53 1.36 -11.12 -0.37
N TYR A 54 1.68 -10.06 0.39
CA TYR A 54 0.75 -8.99 0.70
C TYR A 54 1.12 -7.72 -0.09
N THR A 55 0.19 -7.24 -0.90
CA THR A 55 0.35 -5.93 -1.55
C THR A 55 0.01 -4.82 -0.56
N SER A 56 1.02 -4.43 0.21
CA SER A 56 0.97 -3.33 1.14
C SER A 56 1.03 -1.97 0.39
N THR A 57 1.32 -0.90 1.08
CA THR A 57 1.32 0.45 0.51
C THR A 57 2.41 1.31 1.15
N ASN A 58 2.92 2.30 0.42
CA ASN A 58 3.79 3.33 0.98
C ASN A 58 3.10 4.19 2.05
N LYS A 59 1.75 4.15 2.15
CA LYS A 59 0.98 4.86 3.18
C LYS A 59 1.22 4.36 4.59
N VAL A 60 1.87 3.19 4.76
CA VAL A 60 2.34 2.71 6.07
C VAL A 60 3.35 3.67 6.73
N TYR A 61 4.04 4.49 5.95
CA TYR A 61 4.96 5.51 6.46
C TYR A 61 4.26 6.83 6.81
N GLY A 62 2.94 6.92 6.62
CA GLY A 62 2.16 8.13 6.89
C GLY A 62 2.70 9.36 6.16
N ASP A 63 2.82 10.49 6.88
CA ASP A 63 3.40 11.74 6.39
C ASP A 63 4.91 11.89 6.66
N ASN A 64 5.57 10.88 7.24
CA ASN A 64 7.01 10.91 7.51
C ASN A 64 7.87 11.16 6.26
N PRO A 65 7.55 10.64 5.05
CA PRO A 65 8.30 10.99 3.85
C PRO A 65 8.37 12.51 3.59
N ASN A 66 7.32 13.25 3.94
CA ASN A 66 7.27 14.70 3.74
C ASN A 66 8.21 15.48 4.69
N LYS A 67 8.69 14.84 5.77
CA LYS A 67 9.61 15.41 6.77
C LYS A 67 11.09 15.20 6.40
N LEU A 68 11.40 14.55 5.28
CA LEU A 68 12.76 14.17 4.89
C LEU A 68 13.60 15.26 4.20
N GLY A 69 13.16 16.52 4.26
CA GLY A 69 13.88 17.61 3.58
C GLY A 69 13.73 17.53 2.08
N ILE A 70 12.51 17.71 1.59
CA ILE A 70 12.18 17.75 0.17
C ILE A 70 12.55 19.11 -0.40
N ILE A 71 13.22 19.13 -1.55
CA ILE A 71 13.61 20.33 -2.31
C ILE A 71 12.75 20.40 -3.57
N GLU A 72 12.15 21.55 -3.82
CA GLU A 72 11.45 21.81 -5.07
C GLU A 72 12.45 22.26 -6.15
N ASN A 73 12.59 21.44 -7.17
CA ASN A 73 13.32 21.75 -8.39
C ASN A 73 12.36 22.21 -9.49
N LYS A 74 12.89 22.72 -10.60
CA LYS A 74 12.08 23.23 -11.72
C LYS A 74 10.96 22.27 -12.19
N ASN A 75 11.23 20.98 -12.21
CA ASN A 75 10.33 19.98 -12.82
C ASN A 75 9.78 18.95 -11.83
N ARG A 76 10.29 18.89 -10.59
CA ARG A 76 9.88 17.88 -9.60
C ARG A 76 10.36 18.20 -8.20
N PHE A 77 9.74 17.55 -7.23
CA PHE A 77 10.28 17.47 -5.87
C PHE A 77 11.33 16.36 -5.77
N GLU A 78 12.40 16.61 -5.05
CA GLU A 78 13.46 15.63 -4.78
C GLU A 78 13.87 15.66 -3.31
N LEU A 79 14.38 14.54 -2.83
CA LEU A 79 15.01 14.51 -1.52
C LEU A 79 16.31 15.34 -1.53
N SER A 80 16.57 16.05 -0.44
CA SER A 80 17.84 16.74 -0.25
C SER A 80 19.02 15.75 -0.39
N LYS A 81 20.11 16.19 -1.01
CA LYS A 81 21.38 15.42 -1.09
C LYS A 81 21.94 15.03 0.28
N LYS A 82 21.52 15.73 1.35
CA LYS A 82 21.90 15.41 2.74
C LYS A 82 21.07 14.27 3.34
N SER A 83 19.97 13.88 2.70
CA SER A 83 19.14 12.79 3.18
C SER A 83 19.83 11.45 2.94
N LYS A 84 19.82 10.56 3.94
CA LYS A 84 20.31 9.18 3.80
C LYS A 84 19.55 8.40 2.70
N TYR A 85 18.37 8.85 2.36
CA TYR A 85 17.50 8.24 1.34
C TYR A 85 17.70 8.82 -0.07
N PHE A 86 18.61 9.79 -0.25
CA PHE A 86 18.77 10.48 -1.55
C PHE A 86 19.19 9.53 -2.68
N VAL A 87 20.13 8.62 -2.43
CA VAL A 87 20.72 7.77 -3.47
C VAL A 87 19.87 6.53 -3.75
N LYS A 88 19.40 5.84 -2.69
CA LYS A 88 18.73 4.53 -2.81
C LYS A 88 17.20 4.61 -2.68
N GLY A 89 16.65 5.80 -2.41
CA GLY A 89 15.25 5.95 -2.10
C GLY A 89 14.92 5.59 -0.65
N ILE A 90 13.64 5.69 -0.31
CA ILE A 90 13.12 5.35 1.01
C ILE A 90 13.02 3.83 1.12
N ASP A 91 13.67 3.27 2.13
CA ASP A 91 13.63 1.86 2.48
C ASP A 91 12.77 1.60 3.73
N GLU A 92 12.72 0.36 4.18
CA GLU A 92 11.93 -0.10 5.33
C GLU A 92 12.45 0.41 6.68
N SER A 93 13.59 1.10 6.72
CA SER A 93 14.14 1.74 7.93
C SER A 93 13.46 3.07 8.28
N LEU A 94 12.63 3.61 7.37
CA LEU A 94 11.85 4.81 7.68
C LEU A 94 10.81 4.47 8.75
N SER A 95 10.78 5.30 9.82
CA SER A 95 9.82 5.11 10.91
C SER A 95 8.38 5.18 10.44
N ILE A 96 7.57 4.33 11.03
CA ILE A 96 6.12 4.32 10.91
C ILE A 96 5.44 5.04 12.08
N ASP A 97 6.22 5.51 13.05
CA ASP A 97 5.74 6.17 14.27
C ASP A 97 5.73 7.69 14.14
N ASN A 98 5.01 8.35 15.03
CA ASN A 98 4.95 9.80 15.15
C ASN A 98 4.56 10.52 13.86
N CYS A 99 3.57 9.97 13.14
CA CYS A 99 3.08 10.51 11.87
C CYS A 99 1.58 10.26 11.70
N THR A 100 0.98 10.95 10.73
CA THR A 100 -0.43 10.80 10.38
C THR A 100 -0.58 9.82 9.21
N HIS A 101 -1.25 8.68 9.43
CA HIS A 101 -1.42 7.64 8.41
C HIS A 101 -2.67 7.78 7.54
N SER A 102 -3.66 8.56 7.92
CA SER A 102 -5.06 8.43 7.52
C SER A 102 -5.69 7.08 7.97
N LEU A 103 -7.02 6.99 7.94
CA LEU A 103 -7.71 5.74 8.31
C LEU A 103 -7.34 4.58 7.39
N PHE A 104 -7.35 4.81 6.07
CA PHE A 104 -6.87 3.82 5.08
C PHE A 104 -5.41 3.38 5.34
N GLY A 105 -4.52 4.34 5.61
CA GLY A 105 -3.12 4.02 5.91
C GLY A 105 -2.98 3.21 7.19
N ALA A 106 -3.77 3.52 8.22
CA ALA A 106 -3.76 2.81 9.50
C ALA A 106 -4.27 1.36 9.35
N SER A 107 -5.36 1.12 8.62
CA SER A 107 -5.87 -0.23 8.36
C SER A 107 -4.89 -1.08 7.55
N LYS A 108 -4.25 -0.48 6.53
CA LYS A 108 -3.21 -1.15 5.74
C LYS A 108 -1.94 -1.42 6.54
N LEU A 109 -1.52 -0.49 7.43
CA LEU A 109 -0.38 -0.69 8.33
C LEU A 109 -0.64 -1.82 9.33
N SER A 110 -1.83 -1.86 9.92
CA SER A 110 -2.23 -2.96 10.80
C SER A 110 -2.05 -4.31 10.10
N ALA A 111 -2.58 -4.47 8.88
CA ALA A 111 -2.41 -5.68 8.09
C ALA A 111 -0.94 -6.00 7.77
N ASP A 112 -0.15 -4.99 7.39
CA ASP A 112 1.29 -5.12 7.09
C ASP A 112 2.06 -5.68 8.30
N LEU A 113 1.81 -5.13 9.49
CA LEU A 113 2.42 -5.61 10.73
C LEU A 113 2.02 -7.05 11.04
N TYR A 114 0.74 -7.42 10.90
CA TYR A 114 0.30 -8.81 11.10
C TYR A 114 0.96 -9.77 10.11
N VAL A 115 1.09 -9.40 8.84
CA VAL A 115 1.78 -10.24 7.83
C VAL A 115 3.24 -10.47 8.24
N GLN A 116 3.94 -9.43 8.70
CA GLN A 116 5.31 -9.56 9.20
C GLN A 116 5.38 -10.46 10.44
N GLU A 117 4.46 -10.27 11.42
CA GLU A 117 4.46 -11.07 12.66
C GLU A 117 4.12 -12.54 12.38
N PHE A 118 3.23 -12.84 11.45
CA PHE A 118 2.98 -14.23 11.03
C PHE A 118 4.22 -14.87 10.39
N GLY A 119 5.03 -14.09 9.70
CA GLY A 119 6.32 -14.55 9.18
C GLY A 119 7.36 -14.78 10.29
N LYS A 120 7.59 -13.75 11.12
CA LYS A 120 8.65 -13.75 12.14
C LYS A 120 8.36 -14.69 13.31
N ASN A 121 7.13 -14.69 13.82
CA ASN A 121 6.76 -15.39 15.05
C ASN A 121 6.02 -16.69 14.83
N LEU A 122 5.39 -16.90 13.67
CA LEU A 122 4.58 -18.08 13.37
C LEU A 122 5.12 -18.90 12.20
N ASN A 123 6.32 -18.56 11.70
CA ASN A 123 7.05 -19.31 10.67
C ASN A 123 6.27 -19.50 9.35
N LEU A 124 5.41 -18.55 8.96
CA LEU A 124 4.86 -18.53 7.61
C LEU A 124 5.83 -17.85 6.65
N ASN A 125 5.82 -18.29 5.39
CA ASN A 125 6.59 -17.63 4.34
C ASN A 125 5.84 -16.39 3.87
N THR A 126 6.07 -15.24 4.51
CA THR A 126 5.36 -13.99 4.20
C THR A 126 6.28 -12.93 3.63
N VAL A 127 5.74 -12.07 2.77
CA VAL A 127 6.39 -10.86 2.26
C VAL A 127 5.37 -9.73 2.10
N CYS A 128 5.78 -8.50 2.47
CA CYS A 128 5.02 -7.28 2.22
C CYS A 128 5.69 -6.46 1.13
N PHE A 129 4.96 -6.13 0.05
CA PHE A 129 5.41 -5.14 -0.93
C PHE A 129 4.73 -3.79 -0.69
N ARG A 130 5.48 -2.83 -0.16
CA ARG A 130 5.02 -1.47 0.14
C ARG A 130 5.06 -0.60 -1.12
N GLY A 131 4.15 -0.88 -2.06
CA GLY A 131 4.07 -0.18 -3.33
C GLY A 131 3.58 1.26 -3.21
N GLY A 132 4.04 2.11 -4.15
CA GLY A 132 3.48 3.44 -4.39
C GLY A 132 2.28 3.38 -5.35
N CYS A 133 2.21 4.33 -6.29
CA CYS A 133 1.23 4.29 -7.37
C CYS A 133 1.61 3.21 -8.40
N LEU A 134 1.14 1.99 -8.17
CA LEU A 134 1.30 0.90 -9.14
C LEU A 134 0.43 1.19 -10.36
N THR A 135 1.01 1.04 -11.54
CA THR A 135 0.33 1.27 -12.81
C THR A 135 0.87 0.32 -13.88
N GLY A 136 0.18 0.22 -15.01
CA GLY A 136 0.55 -0.62 -16.15
C GLY A 136 -0.53 -0.55 -17.22
N GLU A 137 -0.29 -1.19 -18.35
CA GLU A 137 -1.20 -1.17 -19.52
C GLU A 137 -2.61 -1.67 -19.22
N ASN A 138 -2.73 -2.66 -18.33
CA ASN A 138 -4.01 -3.24 -17.94
C ASN A 138 -4.61 -2.61 -16.67
N HIS A 139 -4.04 -1.49 -16.18
CA HIS A 139 -4.54 -0.84 -14.98
C HIS A 139 -5.79 0.00 -15.27
N SER A 140 -6.92 -0.34 -14.69
CA SER A 140 -8.17 0.39 -14.82
C SER A 140 -8.25 1.53 -13.80
N GLY A 141 -7.74 2.71 -14.18
CA GLY A 141 -7.80 3.91 -13.33
C GLY A 141 -9.20 4.51 -13.27
N VAL A 142 -9.52 5.09 -12.10
CA VAL A 142 -10.76 5.84 -11.82
C VAL A 142 -10.42 7.19 -11.18
N VAL A 143 -11.39 8.11 -11.09
CA VAL A 143 -11.18 9.50 -10.61
C VAL A 143 -10.37 9.60 -9.32
N LEU A 144 -10.65 8.74 -8.34
CA LEU A 144 -10.04 8.79 -7.01
C LEU A 144 -8.95 7.74 -6.79
N HIS A 145 -8.62 6.93 -7.82
CA HIS A 145 -7.60 5.88 -7.70
C HIS A 145 -6.97 5.55 -9.05
N GLY A 146 -5.63 5.48 -9.07
CA GLY A 146 -4.89 5.19 -10.30
C GLY A 146 -4.83 6.38 -11.25
N PHE A 147 -4.42 7.54 -10.73
CA PHE A 147 -4.46 8.83 -11.44
C PHE A 147 -3.80 8.78 -12.82
N LEU A 148 -2.69 8.08 -12.99
CA LEU A 148 -1.96 8.06 -14.25
C LEU A 148 -2.76 7.33 -15.35
N SER A 149 -3.31 6.16 -15.05
CA SER A 149 -4.15 5.41 -16.01
C SER A 149 -5.45 6.16 -16.30
N TYR A 150 -6.03 6.84 -15.29
CA TYR A 150 -7.20 7.66 -15.48
C TYR A 150 -6.89 8.91 -16.33
N LEU A 151 -5.75 9.59 -16.11
CA LEU A 151 -5.28 10.70 -16.93
C LEU A 151 -5.16 10.30 -18.41
N VAL A 152 -4.50 9.17 -18.68
CA VAL A 152 -4.35 8.66 -20.06
C VAL A 152 -5.72 8.38 -20.68
N LYS A 153 -6.63 7.75 -19.94
CA LYS A 153 -8.00 7.48 -20.40
C LYS A 153 -8.76 8.75 -20.75
N THR A 154 -8.71 9.77 -19.87
CA THR A 154 -9.40 11.05 -20.13
C THR A 154 -8.80 11.81 -21.31
N LEU A 155 -7.47 11.76 -21.49
CA LEU A 155 -6.81 12.35 -22.66
C LEU A 155 -7.23 11.68 -23.97
N ILE A 156 -7.31 10.35 -24.00
CA ILE A 156 -7.77 9.60 -25.19
C ILE A 156 -9.21 9.95 -25.54
N ASN A 157 -10.07 10.12 -24.52
CA ASN A 157 -11.50 10.43 -24.71
C ASN A 157 -11.76 11.94 -24.93
N SER A 158 -10.72 12.80 -24.85
CA SER A 158 -10.85 14.26 -24.85
C SER A 158 -11.73 14.79 -23.71
N ASP A 159 -11.77 14.07 -22.58
CA ASP A 159 -12.49 14.47 -21.38
C ASP A 159 -11.66 15.43 -20.54
N PRO A 160 -12.27 16.37 -19.78
CA PRO A 160 -11.54 17.24 -18.87
C PRO A 160 -10.95 16.45 -17.71
N TYR A 161 -9.68 16.72 -17.36
CA TYR A 161 -9.02 16.12 -16.19
C TYR A 161 -8.65 17.19 -15.17
N LYS A 162 -9.12 17.03 -13.94
CA LYS A 162 -8.78 17.91 -12.83
C LYS A 162 -7.57 17.33 -12.07
N ILE A 163 -6.44 18.04 -12.08
CA ILE A 163 -5.29 17.72 -11.24
C ILE A 163 -5.63 18.02 -9.78
N ILE A 164 -5.47 17.02 -8.90
CA ILE A 164 -5.75 17.12 -7.47
C ILE A 164 -4.43 16.91 -6.71
N GLY A 165 -4.19 17.73 -5.69
CA GLY A 165 -3.06 17.53 -4.79
C GLY A 165 -1.74 18.16 -5.23
N TYR A 166 -1.79 19.13 -6.15
CA TYR A 166 -0.64 19.98 -6.43
C TYR A 166 -0.72 21.24 -5.55
N LYS A 167 0.21 21.33 -4.55
CA LYS A 167 0.34 22.39 -3.51
C LYS A 167 -0.92 22.65 -2.69
#